data_64b7651bbaa68eb4cb5f09686f03c39c
#
_entry.id   64b7651bbaa68eb4cb5f09686f03c39c
#
_cell.length_a   1.000
_cell.length_b   1.000
_cell.length_c   1.000
_cell.angle_alpha   90.00
_cell.angle_beta   90.00
_cell.angle_gamma   90.00
#
_symmetry.space_group_name_H-M   'P 1'
#
loop_
_entity.id
_entity.type
_entity.pdbx_description
1 polymer ?
#
loop_
_entity_poly.entity_id
_entity_poly.type
_entity_poly.pdbx_seq_one_letter_code
_entity_poly.pdbx_strand_id
1 'polypeptide(L)'
;MGDTTFRHDLATLVRELLEESHRVSNSIGRPIREHLGMSDEDLAVHAEELSDFELPNLQLALDAALARPGWQGRVVGIAGQGRHFSGLGLGDLMVNEHLSIGPPEYVNAPVGPGRSLPCLVWAVLLVTAPEGRLAVFVQRGEAHGPMQGSLVVQAAAQDPELASRFLADLRELMDEHDVFRGQLLTIEADRGGTRKVVFLERPQMDASELVLPEGLLERIVRHVVGPTQHREELLSTGRHLARGLLLWGPPGTGKTHTVRYLTGLLTEATVVVLSGPSLGLVGAFGNLARRLAPAVIVLEDVDLVAQERGPFTANPLLFELMNEMSGLAEDADVAFVLTTNRPDSLEPALAARPGRVDLALEIPLPAAAERRRLLELYGRGLDLDPALLDDAVSRTEGATASFFRELLRKAAVTALEAGRTGISADDLNGALEELLHETASLTRVLLGSEAPGDGSAPTPHDWLQGMAGGSSQVTLRRSQ
;
A
#
# COMPACT_ATOMS: atom_id res chain seq x y z
N MET A 1 -7.74 52.91 54.11
CA MET A 1 -6.32 52.89 53.68
C MET A 1 -5.67 51.47 53.64
N GLY A 2 -6.28 50.43 54.22
CA GLY A 2 -5.67 49.07 54.25
C GLY A 2 -5.86 48.19 52.92
N ASP A 3 -6.83 48.53 52.10
CA ASP A 3 -7.17 47.64 50.96
C ASP A 3 -6.29 47.85 49.71
N THR A 4 -5.74 49.05 49.54
CA THR A 4 -4.89 49.36 48.38
C THR A 4 -3.46 48.79 48.52
N THR A 5 -2.95 48.77 49.73
CA THR A 5 -1.63 48.23 50.09
C THR A 5 -1.64 46.71 49.94
N PHE A 6 -2.69 46.05 50.46
CA PHE A 6 -2.85 44.59 50.33
C PHE A 6 -2.98 44.13 48.87
N ARG A 7 -3.71 44.86 48.04
CA ARG A 7 -3.82 44.56 46.59
C ARG A 7 -2.50 44.75 45.86
N HIS A 8 -1.71 45.75 46.25
CA HIS A 8 -0.40 46.00 45.68
C HIS A 8 0.59 44.91 46.07
N ASP A 9 0.62 44.52 47.35
CA ASP A 9 1.48 43.45 47.86
C ASP A 9 1.10 42.08 47.27
N LEU A 10 -0.20 41.80 47.14
CA LEU A 10 -0.68 40.58 46.46
C LEU A 10 -0.30 40.55 44.98
N ALA A 11 -0.43 41.68 44.28
CA ALA A 11 -0.03 41.75 42.85
C ALA A 11 1.48 41.60 42.69
N THR A 12 2.28 42.10 43.63
CA THR A 12 3.73 41.93 43.65
C THR A 12 4.10 40.48 43.92
N LEU A 13 3.50 39.86 44.94
CA LEU A 13 3.72 38.45 45.27
C LEU A 13 3.31 37.50 44.11
N VAL A 14 2.16 37.76 43.48
CA VAL A 14 1.71 36.99 42.30
C VAL A 14 2.68 37.17 41.14
N ARG A 15 3.21 38.40 40.93
CA ARG A 15 4.22 38.66 39.90
C ARG A 15 5.53 37.94 40.21
N GLU A 16 6.01 37.99 41.44
CA GLU A 16 7.20 37.27 41.89
C GLU A 16 7.04 35.76 41.78
N LEU A 17 5.88 35.19 42.14
CA LEU A 17 5.56 33.77 41.98
C LEU A 17 5.46 33.36 40.51
N LEU A 18 4.91 34.21 39.66
CA LEU A 18 4.89 33.99 38.22
C LEU A 18 6.29 34.08 37.62
N GLU A 19 7.11 35.06 38.02
CA GLU A 19 8.50 35.19 37.58
C GLU A 19 9.38 34.06 38.13
N GLU A 20 9.12 33.54 39.31
CA GLU A 20 9.79 32.39 39.90
C GLU A 20 9.33 31.10 39.25
N SER A 21 8.02 30.97 38.89
CA SER A 21 7.49 29.94 38.06
C SER A 21 8.10 29.95 36.62
N HIS A 22 8.32 31.14 36.07
CA HIS A 22 9.02 31.30 34.77
C HIS A 22 10.52 30.98 34.87
N ARG A 23 11.18 31.28 36.03
CA ARG A 23 12.59 30.90 36.26
C ARG A 23 12.79 29.40 36.47
N VAL A 24 11.79 28.70 37.00
CA VAL A 24 11.76 27.24 37.16
C VAL A 24 11.25 26.56 35.88
N SER A 25 10.83 27.35 34.88
CA SER A 25 10.35 26.85 33.60
C SER A 25 11.43 25.99 32.94
N ASN A 26 11.20 24.69 32.94
CA ASN A 26 11.99 23.67 32.24
C ASN A 26 11.71 23.77 30.71
N SER A 27 11.79 25.01 30.21
CA SER A 27 11.45 25.31 28.80
C SER A 27 12.36 24.58 27.84
N ILE A 28 11.78 23.98 26.81
CA ILE A 28 12.50 23.29 25.73
C ILE A 28 13.42 24.24 24.94
N GLY A 29 13.07 25.50 24.84
CA GLY A 29 13.87 26.51 24.13
C GLY A 29 15.25 26.76 24.77
N ARG A 30 15.38 26.58 26.10
CA ARG A 30 16.64 26.81 26.80
C ARG A 30 17.78 25.91 26.33
N PRO A 31 17.66 24.57 26.33
CA PRO A 31 18.74 23.69 25.83
C PRO A 31 19.04 23.89 24.34
N ILE A 32 18.07 24.31 23.55
CA ILE A 32 18.30 24.62 22.13
C ILE A 32 19.18 25.83 21.99
N ARG A 33 18.85 26.95 22.68
CA ARG A 33 19.65 28.19 22.67
C ARG A 33 21.07 27.97 23.22
N GLU A 34 21.18 27.29 24.36
CA GLU A 34 22.50 26.96 24.97
C GLU A 34 23.35 26.10 24.02
N HIS A 35 22.72 25.14 23.31
CA HIS A 35 23.41 24.29 22.38
C HIS A 35 23.86 25.06 21.14
N LEU A 36 22.99 25.85 20.53
CA LEU A 36 23.32 26.63 19.33
C LEU A 36 24.22 27.83 19.64
N GLY A 37 24.15 28.39 20.86
CA GLY A 37 24.89 29.59 21.27
C GLY A 37 24.42 30.85 20.58
N MET A 38 23.12 30.91 20.18
CA MET A 38 22.53 32.05 19.46
C MET A 38 21.14 32.41 20.02
N SER A 39 20.66 33.61 19.68
CA SER A 39 19.33 34.10 20.03
C SER A 39 18.28 33.63 19.02
N ASP A 40 17.00 33.77 19.41
CA ASP A 40 15.85 33.36 18.59
C ASP A 40 15.72 34.22 17.32
N GLU A 41 16.12 35.50 17.40
CA GLU A 41 15.98 36.48 16.33
C GLU A 41 16.90 36.18 15.12
N ASP A 42 17.99 35.45 15.35
CA ASP A 42 19.00 35.14 14.34
C ASP A 42 18.84 33.72 13.76
N LEU A 43 17.80 32.98 14.19
CA LEU A 43 17.64 31.58 13.84
C LEU A 43 17.06 31.38 12.44
N ALA A 44 17.88 30.94 11.49
CA ALA A 44 17.40 30.44 10.21
C ALA A 44 17.00 28.96 10.33
N VAL A 45 15.74 28.62 10.07
CA VAL A 45 15.21 27.25 10.10
C VAL A 45 15.01 26.78 8.68
N HIS A 46 15.63 25.65 8.36
CA HIS A 46 15.37 24.90 7.13
C HIS A 46 14.40 23.76 7.44
N ALA A 47 13.41 23.53 6.59
CA ALA A 47 12.38 22.52 6.79
C ALA A 47 12.26 21.61 5.55
N GLU A 48 11.98 20.35 5.80
CA GLU A 48 11.68 19.36 4.79
C GLU A 48 10.43 18.59 5.17
N GLU A 49 9.49 18.51 4.24
CA GLU A 49 8.27 17.72 4.38
C GLU A 49 8.46 16.37 3.72
N LEU A 50 8.16 15.30 4.46
CA LEU A 50 8.27 13.92 4.04
C LEU A 50 6.89 13.25 4.12
N SER A 51 6.72 12.17 3.38
CA SER A 51 5.55 11.32 3.53
C SER A 51 5.62 10.56 4.86
N ASP A 52 4.47 10.41 5.53
CA ASP A 52 4.38 9.75 6.85
C ASP A 52 4.96 8.32 6.85
N PHE A 53 4.85 7.61 5.75
CA PHE A 53 5.42 6.27 5.60
C PHE A 53 6.96 6.24 5.53
N GLU A 54 7.63 7.39 5.28
CA GLU A 54 9.10 7.49 5.25
C GLU A 54 9.73 7.59 6.65
N LEU A 55 8.93 7.59 7.70
CA LEU A 55 9.40 7.66 9.09
C LEU A 55 10.51 6.65 9.43
N PRO A 56 10.46 5.36 9.03
CA PRO A 56 11.57 4.44 9.30
C PRO A 56 12.85 4.78 8.54
N ASN A 57 12.74 5.28 7.30
CA ASN A 57 13.90 5.73 6.53
C ASN A 57 14.56 6.94 7.19
N LEU A 58 13.76 7.89 7.67
CA LEU A 58 14.25 9.04 8.44
C LEU A 58 14.99 8.60 9.70
N GLN A 59 14.44 7.64 10.46
CA GLN A 59 15.12 7.15 11.68
C GLN A 59 16.46 6.52 11.35
N LEU A 60 16.51 5.66 10.34
CA LEU A 60 17.78 5.02 9.90
C LEU A 60 18.80 6.05 9.42
N ALA A 61 18.37 7.06 8.69
CA ALA A 61 19.22 8.14 8.22
C ALA A 61 19.78 8.99 9.39
N LEU A 62 18.95 9.31 10.39
CA LEU A 62 19.39 9.99 11.61
C LEU A 62 20.42 9.16 12.38
N ASP A 63 20.16 7.86 12.55
CA ASP A 63 21.08 6.96 13.23
C ASP A 63 22.41 6.85 12.48
N ALA A 64 22.36 6.75 11.14
CA ALA A 64 23.56 6.72 10.29
C ALA A 64 24.35 8.03 10.34
N ALA A 65 23.67 9.18 10.31
CA ALA A 65 24.29 10.49 10.45
C ALA A 65 25.03 10.62 11.79
N LEU A 66 24.38 10.22 12.89
CA LEU A 66 24.97 10.29 14.24
C LEU A 66 26.09 9.27 14.46
N ALA A 67 26.14 8.18 13.68
CA ALA A 67 27.22 7.20 13.73
C ALA A 67 28.52 7.68 13.03
N ARG A 68 28.50 8.80 12.32
CA ARG A 68 29.69 9.37 11.66
C ARG A 68 30.78 9.75 12.68
N PRO A 69 32.07 9.59 12.36
CA PRO A 69 33.16 9.99 13.24
C PRO A 69 33.11 11.47 13.63
N GLY A 70 33.15 11.76 14.92
CA GLY A 70 33.12 13.12 15.44
C GLY A 70 31.70 13.71 15.61
N TRP A 71 30.65 12.96 15.25
CA TRP A 71 29.27 13.36 15.46
C TRP A 71 28.76 12.83 16.81
N GLN A 72 28.00 13.66 17.52
CA GLN A 72 27.38 13.31 18.77
C GLN A 72 25.96 13.92 18.81
N GLY A 73 24.99 13.14 19.21
CA GLY A 73 23.59 13.57 19.33
C GLY A 73 23.02 13.34 20.71
N ARG A 74 22.20 14.29 21.17
CA ARG A 74 21.38 14.15 22.38
C ARG A 74 19.92 14.38 22.02
N VAL A 75 19.08 13.39 22.24
CA VAL A 75 17.63 13.52 22.05
C VAL A 75 17.02 14.22 23.27
N VAL A 76 16.19 15.21 23.01
CA VAL A 76 15.42 15.96 24.02
C VAL A 76 13.95 15.86 23.63
N GLY A 77 13.17 15.20 24.46
CA GLY A 77 11.71 15.10 24.26
C GLY A 77 11.01 16.38 24.71
N ILE A 78 9.79 16.56 24.22
CA ILE A 78 8.97 17.75 24.45
C ILE A 78 7.70 17.35 25.18
N ALA A 79 7.39 18.06 26.28
CA ALA A 79 6.18 17.92 27.05
C ALA A 79 5.46 19.26 27.16
N GLY A 80 4.19 19.24 27.56
CA GLY A 80 3.39 20.44 27.77
C GLY A 80 2.04 20.44 27.06
N GLN A 81 1.20 21.43 27.41
CA GLN A 81 -0.09 21.64 26.71
C GLN A 81 0.19 22.28 25.36
N GLY A 82 -0.33 21.68 24.28
CA GLY A 82 -0.16 22.19 22.92
C GLY A 82 0.78 21.38 22.04
N ARG A 83 1.38 20.29 22.53
CA ARG A 83 2.20 19.38 21.71
C ARG A 83 1.46 18.74 20.53
N HIS A 84 0.12 18.74 20.55
CA HIS A 84 -0.75 18.24 19.47
C HIS A 84 -1.16 19.33 18.47
N PHE A 85 -0.68 20.56 18.59
CA PHE A 85 -0.93 21.57 17.57
C PHE A 85 -0.04 21.27 16.35
N SER A 86 -0.68 20.81 15.27
CA SER A 86 -0.06 20.76 13.96
C SER A 86 0.38 22.17 13.55
N GLY A 87 1.67 22.34 13.25
CA GLY A 87 2.23 23.61 12.78
C GLY A 87 3.23 24.28 13.71
N LEU A 88 3.60 23.66 14.85
CA LEU A 88 4.72 24.15 15.65
C LEU A 88 6.04 23.91 14.90
N GLY A 89 6.84 24.96 14.78
CA GLY A 89 8.19 24.87 14.22
C GLY A 89 9.28 24.93 15.28
N LEU A 90 10.53 24.68 14.87
CA LEU A 90 11.69 24.77 15.74
C LEU A 90 11.83 26.17 16.37
N GLY A 91 11.49 27.23 15.60
CA GLY A 91 11.44 28.59 16.09
C GLY A 91 10.40 28.77 17.20
N ASP A 92 9.21 28.16 17.05
CA ASP A 92 8.17 28.25 18.07
C ASP A 92 8.58 27.54 19.36
N LEU A 93 9.34 26.44 19.29
CA LEU A 93 9.87 25.75 20.47
C LEU A 93 10.81 26.63 21.30
N MET A 94 11.52 27.55 20.65
CA MET A 94 12.47 28.44 21.34
C MET A 94 11.78 29.54 22.13
N VAL A 95 10.61 30.03 21.68
CA VAL A 95 9.88 31.13 22.30
C VAL A 95 8.71 30.67 23.17
N ASN A 96 8.24 29.44 23.02
CA ASN A 96 7.06 28.94 23.73
C ASN A 96 7.40 28.51 25.16
N GLU A 97 6.97 29.29 26.13
CA GLU A 97 7.18 29.02 27.55
C GLU A 97 6.30 27.89 28.13
N HIS A 98 5.28 27.45 27.39
CA HIS A 98 4.36 26.37 27.80
C HIS A 98 4.87 24.98 27.43
N LEU A 99 5.94 24.90 26.64
CA LEU A 99 6.57 23.66 26.24
C LEU A 99 7.82 23.41 27.10
N SER A 100 7.88 22.24 27.70
CA SER A 100 8.94 21.85 28.61
C SER A 100 9.69 20.62 28.13
N ILE A 101 10.86 20.37 28.72
CA ILE A 101 11.59 19.12 28.48
C ILE A 101 10.79 17.95 29.06
N GLY A 102 10.66 16.89 28.27
CA GLY A 102 9.99 15.66 28.64
C GLY A 102 10.67 14.41 28.04
N PRO A 103 10.07 13.24 28.20
CA PRO A 103 10.56 12.05 27.53
C PRO A 103 10.32 12.17 26.03
N PRO A 104 11.25 11.65 25.16
CA PRO A 104 11.03 11.58 23.73
C PRO A 104 9.93 10.56 23.41
N GLU A 105 9.19 10.82 22.35
CA GLU A 105 8.13 9.92 21.88
C GLU A 105 8.61 9.09 20.69
N TYR A 106 8.27 7.79 20.73
CA TYR A 106 8.61 6.83 19.70
C TYR A 106 7.36 6.08 19.27
N VAL A 107 7.31 5.77 17.96
CA VAL A 107 6.32 4.87 17.36
C VAL A 107 7.05 3.73 16.69
N ASN A 108 6.56 2.51 16.85
CA ASN A 108 7.11 1.37 16.12
C ASN A 108 6.62 1.39 14.66
N ALA A 109 7.52 1.69 13.73
CA ALA A 109 7.26 1.64 12.30
C ALA A 109 7.73 0.30 11.70
N PRO A 110 6.98 -0.29 10.75
CA PRO A 110 7.40 -1.51 10.08
C PRO A 110 8.62 -1.25 9.19
N VAL A 111 9.57 -2.20 9.19
CA VAL A 111 10.80 -2.17 8.37
C VAL A 111 11.02 -3.47 7.58
N GLY A 112 10.03 -4.33 7.58
CA GLY A 112 10.06 -5.64 6.89
C GLY A 112 8.98 -6.56 7.43
N PRO A 113 8.76 -7.74 6.84
CA PRO A 113 7.79 -8.71 7.33
C PRO A 113 8.09 -9.08 8.80
N GLY A 114 7.12 -8.83 9.69
CA GLY A 114 7.26 -9.12 11.13
C GLY A 114 8.33 -8.31 11.88
N ARG A 115 8.97 -7.31 11.26
CA ARG A 115 10.03 -6.50 11.85
C ARG A 115 9.57 -5.06 12.01
N SER A 116 9.90 -4.43 13.14
CA SER A 116 9.61 -3.02 13.41
C SER A 116 10.81 -2.32 14.03
N LEU A 117 10.87 -1.01 13.82
CA LEU A 117 11.89 -0.10 14.36
C LEU A 117 11.19 0.97 15.21
N PRO A 118 11.66 1.26 16.42
CA PRO A 118 11.20 2.42 17.19
C PRO A 118 11.71 3.71 16.52
N CYS A 119 10.81 4.51 16.00
CA CYS A 119 11.10 5.75 15.29
C CYS A 119 10.68 6.95 16.12
N LEU A 120 11.51 7.96 16.15
CA LEU A 120 11.28 9.21 16.85
C LEU A 120 10.20 10.02 16.11
N VAL A 121 9.19 10.50 16.83
CA VAL A 121 8.06 11.21 16.22
C VAL A 121 7.84 12.63 16.74
N TRP A 122 8.39 12.93 17.92
CA TRP A 122 8.23 14.24 18.55
C TRP A 122 9.40 14.53 19.49
N ALA A 123 10.48 15.10 18.96
CA ALA A 123 11.65 15.47 19.75
C ALA A 123 12.62 16.38 19.00
N VAL A 124 13.50 17.02 19.75
CA VAL A 124 14.65 17.76 19.22
C VAL A 124 15.91 16.93 19.43
N LEU A 125 16.71 16.78 18.39
CA LEU A 125 18.07 16.27 18.47
C LEU A 125 19.04 17.45 18.51
N LEU A 126 19.83 17.54 19.57
CA LEU A 126 20.94 18.49 19.70
C LEU A 126 22.20 17.78 19.21
N VAL A 127 22.66 18.16 18.03
CA VAL A 127 23.75 17.49 17.32
C VAL A 127 25.01 18.37 17.35
N THR A 128 26.13 17.77 17.75
CA THR A 128 27.48 18.36 17.61
C THR A 128 28.20 17.61 16.53
N ALA A 129 28.61 18.31 15.49
CA ALA A 129 29.41 17.81 14.37
C ALA A 129 30.75 18.53 14.32
N PRO A 130 31.77 18.01 13.60
CA PRO A 130 33.06 18.71 13.41
C PRO A 130 32.89 20.10 12.80
N GLU A 131 31.88 20.30 11.97
CA GLU A 131 31.59 21.55 11.26
C GLU A 131 30.81 22.57 12.12
N GLY A 132 30.17 22.12 13.21
CA GLY A 132 29.38 22.98 14.05
C GLY A 132 28.28 22.27 14.85
N ARG A 133 27.35 23.05 15.37
CA ARG A 133 26.22 22.57 16.18
C ARG A 133 24.91 22.75 15.43
N LEU A 134 24.04 21.74 15.50
CA LEU A 134 22.72 21.76 14.91
C LEU A 134 21.65 21.43 15.95
N ALA A 135 20.47 22.00 15.78
CA ALA A 135 19.25 21.53 16.42
C ALA A 135 18.35 20.96 15.31
N VAL A 136 17.93 19.72 15.45
CA VAL A 136 17.08 19.03 14.47
C VAL A 136 15.78 18.65 15.16
N PHE A 137 14.66 19.18 14.68
CA PHE A 137 13.33 18.89 15.19
C PHE A 137 12.61 17.91 14.28
N VAL A 138 12.19 16.78 14.82
CA VAL A 138 11.36 15.79 14.14
C VAL A 138 9.94 15.90 14.66
N GLN A 139 9.01 16.12 13.75
CA GLN A 139 7.59 16.23 14.05
C GLN A 139 6.77 15.37 13.09
N ARG A 140 6.02 14.46 13.67
CA ARG A 140 4.97 13.73 12.97
C ARG A 140 3.61 14.34 13.30
N GLY A 141 2.95 14.94 12.32
CA GLY A 141 1.60 15.49 12.48
C GLY A 141 0.57 14.36 12.59
N GLU A 142 -0.45 14.55 13.43
CA GLU A 142 -1.57 13.63 13.49
C GLU A 142 -2.41 13.74 12.20
N ALA A 143 -2.78 12.60 11.63
CA ALA A 143 -3.71 12.57 10.50
C ALA A 143 -5.12 12.92 11.01
N HIS A 144 -5.66 14.06 10.58
CA HIS A 144 -7.03 14.47 10.87
C HIS A 144 -7.88 14.32 9.60
N GLY A 145 -8.75 13.30 9.56
CA GLY A 145 -9.64 13.03 8.42
C GLY A 145 -8.89 12.50 7.18
N PRO A 146 -9.29 12.89 5.97
CA PRO A 146 -8.68 12.39 4.73
C PRO A 146 -7.28 12.98 4.43
N MET A 147 -6.79 13.92 5.25
CA MET A 147 -5.43 14.45 5.12
C MET A 147 -4.44 13.45 5.69
N GLN A 148 -3.42 13.14 4.89
CA GLN A 148 -2.30 12.31 5.34
C GLN A 148 -1.56 13.02 6.47
N GLY A 149 -1.10 12.28 7.48
CA GLY A 149 -0.16 12.80 8.46
C GLY A 149 1.09 13.30 7.74
N SER A 150 1.59 14.48 8.11
CA SER A 150 2.83 15.01 7.59
C SER A 150 3.97 14.67 8.54
N LEU A 151 5.09 14.24 7.97
CA LEU A 151 6.36 14.10 8.68
C LEU A 151 7.21 15.30 8.29
N VAL A 152 7.59 16.12 9.28
CA VAL A 152 8.39 17.32 9.06
C VAL A 152 9.69 17.20 9.83
N VAL A 153 10.79 17.48 9.14
CA VAL A 153 12.11 17.60 9.74
C VAL A 153 12.59 19.03 9.58
N GLN A 154 12.95 19.66 10.67
CA GLN A 154 13.51 21.01 10.66
C GLN A 154 14.90 21.00 11.24
N ALA A 155 15.81 21.73 10.62
CA ALA A 155 17.17 21.88 11.11
C ALA A 155 17.55 23.37 11.20
N ALA A 156 18.29 23.71 12.24
CA ALA A 156 18.88 25.03 12.43
C ALA A 156 20.30 24.91 12.97
N ALA A 157 21.17 25.84 12.60
CA ALA A 157 22.53 25.97 13.05
C ALA A 157 22.95 27.44 13.04
N GLN A 158 24.11 27.77 13.67
CA GLN A 158 24.69 29.12 13.56
C GLN A 158 25.02 29.49 12.10
N ASP A 159 25.55 28.51 11.35
CA ASP A 159 25.73 28.61 9.90
C ASP A 159 24.51 28.01 9.19
N PRO A 160 23.64 28.80 8.54
CA PRO A 160 22.48 28.27 7.83
C PRO A 160 22.83 27.25 6.74
N GLU A 161 24.02 27.36 6.11
CA GLU A 161 24.46 26.40 5.11
C GLU A 161 24.71 25.02 5.71
N LEU A 162 25.16 24.94 6.96
CA LEU A 162 25.33 23.66 7.68
C LEU A 162 23.99 22.94 7.87
N ALA A 163 22.93 23.67 8.24
CA ALA A 163 21.59 23.10 8.41
C ALA A 163 21.02 22.59 7.05
N SER A 164 21.20 23.39 5.99
CA SER A 164 20.76 23.00 4.64
C SER A 164 21.51 21.76 4.12
N ARG A 165 22.81 21.71 4.28
CA ARG A 165 23.64 20.55 3.90
C ARG A 165 23.25 19.31 4.69
N PHE A 166 23.02 19.46 6.00
CA PHE A 166 22.58 18.33 6.82
C PHE A 166 21.26 17.72 6.32
N LEU A 167 20.26 18.52 5.95
CA LEU A 167 19.01 18.01 5.40
C LEU A 167 19.22 17.31 4.05
N ALA A 168 20.09 17.84 3.19
CA ALA A 168 20.45 17.19 1.93
C ALA A 168 21.15 15.84 2.17
N ASP A 169 22.14 15.79 3.07
CA ASP A 169 22.81 14.54 3.47
C ASP A 169 21.83 13.53 4.06
N LEU A 170 20.86 14.00 4.85
CA LEU A 170 19.84 13.16 5.46
C LEU A 170 18.97 12.51 4.38
N ARG A 171 18.62 13.23 3.32
CA ARG A 171 17.89 12.69 2.19
C ARG A 171 18.69 11.61 1.44
N GLU A 172 19.98 11.85 1.21
CA GLU A 172 20.85 10.84 0.60
C GLU A 172 20.93 9.58 1.45
N LEU A 173 21.07 9.72 2.77
CA LEU A 173 21.07 8.58 3.70
C LEU A 173 19.73 7.85 3.75
N MET A 174 18.60 8.57 3.61
CA MET A 174 17.28 7.95 3.50
C MET A 174 17.16 7.10 2.24
N ASP A 175 17.71 7.55 1.13
CA ASP A 175 17.71 6.79 -0.13
C ASP A 175 18.68 5.59 -0.07
N GLU A 176 19.82 5.72 0.62
CA GLU A 176 20.78 4.63 0.83
C GLU A 176 20.21 3.52 1.73
N HIS A 177 19.52 3.89 2.79
CA HIS A 177 18.97 2.98 3.80
C HIS A 177 17.47 2.71 3.63
N ASP A 178 16.92 2.90 2.43
CA ASP A 178 15.48 2.77 2.19
C ASP A 178 14.97 1.34 2.47
N VAL A 179 14.12 1.22 3.51
CA VAL A 179 13.56 -0.07 3.97
C VAL A 179 12.60 -0.70 2.97
N PHE A 180 12.11 0.05 1.99
CA PHE A 180 11.17 -0.44 0.99
C PHE A 180 11.86 -1.10 -0.21
N ARG A 181 13.15 -0.84 -0.39
CA ARG A 181 13.93 -1.37 -1.52
C ARG A 181 13.93 -2.90 -1.51
N GLY A 182 13.56 -3.49 -2.65
CA GLY A 182 13.50 -4.94 -2.81
C GLY A 182 12.40 -5.62 -2.00
N GLN A 183 11.40 -4.90 -1.48
CA GLN A 183 10.31 -5.47 -0.69
C GLN A 183 9.02 -5.64 -1.53
N LEU A 184 8.15 -6.53 -1.05
CA LEU A 184 6.76 -6.63 -1.52
C LEU A 184 5.87 -5.88 -0.55
N LEU A 185 5.20 -4.84 -1.05
CA LEU A 185 4.46 -3.87 -0.26
C LEU A 185 2.99 -3.82 -0.70
N THR A 186 2.11 -3.54 0.24
CA THR A 186 0.73 -3.11 -0.03
C THR A 186 0.35 -1.95 0.87
N ILE A 187 -0.77 -1.31 0.57
CA ILE A 187 -1.29 -0.19 1.34
C ILE A 187 -2.63 -0.58 1.94
N GLU A 188 -2.71 -0.50 3.25
CA GLU A 188 -3.95 -0.68 3.98
C GLU A 188 -4.43 0.65 4.54
N ALA A 189 -5.74 0.89 4.47
CA ALA A 189 -6.39 1.99 5.17
C ALA A 189 -7.01 1.44 6.46
N ASP A 190 -6.73 2.09 7.58
CA ASP A 190 -7.39 1.79 8.83
C ASP A 190 -8.83 2.35 8.86
N ARG A 191 -9.58 2.05 9.92
CA ARG A 191 -10.97 2.54 10.09
C ARG A 191 -11.08 4.06 10.20
N GLY A 192 -9.98 4.75 10.48
CA GLY A 192 -9.89 6.21 10.53
C GLY A 192 -9.48 6.84 9.20
N GLY A 193 -9.20 6.02 8.16
CA GLY A 193 -8.71 6.48 6.86
C GLY A 193 -7.20 6.72 6.82
N THR A 194 -6.48 6.45 7.90
CA THR A 194 -5.00 6.52 7.92
C THR A 194 -4.43 5.40 7.07
N ARG A 195 -3.54 5.74 6.18
CA ARG A 195 -2.93 4.80 5.23
C ARG A 195 -1.60 4.29 5.79
N LYS A 196 -1.42 2.98 5.76
CA LYS A 196 -0.24 2.30 6.28
C LYS A 196 0.38 1.42 5.22
N VAL A 197 1.70 1.55 5.05
CA VAL A 197 2.47 0.60 4.23
C VAL A 197 2.62 -0.71 5.01
N VAL A 198 2.29 -1.82 4.37
CA VAL A 198 2.39 -3.16 4.92
C VAL A 198 3.38 -3.98 4.09
N PHE A 199 4.34 -4.59 4.76
CA PHE A 199 5.30 -5.50 4.16
C PHE A 199 4.67 -6.89 4.06
N LEU A 200 4.66 -7.44 2.86
CA LEU A 200 4.16 -8.78 2.59
C LEU A 200 5.32 -9.76 2.43
N GLU A 201 5.09 -11.01 2.81
CA GLU A 201 6.00 -12.09 2.47
C GLU A 201 5.89 -12.40 0.97
N ARG A 202 7.03 -12.62 0.32
CA ARG A 202 7.03 -13.02 -1.09
C ARG A 202 6.49 -14.42 -1.24
N PRO A 203 5.48 -14.63 -2.11
CA PRO A 203 4.94 -15.95 -2.35
C PRO A 203 6.01 -16.84 -2.98
N GLN A 204 6.14 -18.06 -2.45
CA GLN A 204 6.90 -19.13 -3.06
C GLN A 204 5.92 -20.00 -3.83
N MET A 205 5.87 -19.81 -5.13
CA MET A 205 4.93 -20.48 -6.03
C MET A 205 5.68 -21.07 -7.22
N ASP A 206 5.49 -22.36 -7.48
CA ASP A 206 6.05 -23.01 -8.64
C ASP A 206 5.20 -22.74 -9.89
N ALA A 207 5.82 -22.69 -11.07
CA ALA A 207 5.10 -22.50 -12.35
C ALA A 207 4.04 -23.59 -12.59
N SER A 208 4.23 -24.81 -12.06
CA SER A 208 3.28 -25.91 -12.15
C SER A 208 1.99 -25.69 -11.35
N GLU A 209 1.98 -24.71 -10.46
CA GLU A 209 0.79 -24.30 -9.72
C GLU A 209 -0.08 -23.29 -10.48
N LEU A 210 0.42 -22.82 -11.63
CA LEU A 210 -0.28 -21.90 -12.48
C LEU A 210 -0.70 -22.58 -13.79
N VAL A 211 -1.99 -22.70 -14.00
CA VAL A 211 -2.52 -23.32 -15.23
C VAL A 211 -3.02 -22.21 -16.17
N LEU A 212 -2.26 -22.00 -17.22
CA LEU A 212 -2.54 -21.04 -18.30
C LEU A 212 -2.39 -21.73 -19.64
N PRO A 213 -2.92 -21.12 -20.76
CA PRO A 213 -2.62 -21.55 -22.12
C PRO A 213 -1.11 -21.58 -22.38
N GLU A 214 -0.70 -22.50 -23.23
CA GLU A 214 0.71 -22.69 -23.60
C GLU A 214 1.35 -21.40 -24.12
N GLY A 215 2.55 -21.08 -23.67
CA GLY A 215 3.33 -19.91 -24.05
C GLY A 215 2.84 -18.58 -23.45
N LEU A 216 1.71 -18.55 -22.76
CA LEU A 216 1.19 -17.30 -22.18
C LEU A 216 2.03 -16.83 -21.00
N LEU A 217 2.40 -17.75 -20.10
CA LEU A 217 3.22 -17.45 -18.94
C LEU A 217 4.60 -16.92 -19.34
N GLU A 218 5.23 -17.56 -20.30
CA GLU A 218 6.55 -17.16 -20.84
C GLU A 218 6.51 -15.76 -21.44
N ARG A 219 5.43 -15.40 -22.13
CA ARG A 219 5.23 -14.05 -22.67
C ARG A 219 5.12 -13.01 -21.56
N ILE A 220 4.35 -13.32 -20.53
CA ILE A 220 4.17 -12.45 -19.35
C ILE A 220 5.50 -12.23 -18.65
N VAL A 221 6.21 -13.31 -18.31
CA VAL A 221 7.50 -13.24 -17.61
C VAL A 221 8.53 -12.49 -18.44
N ARG A 222 8.65 -12.79 -19.75
CA ARG A 222 9.57 -12.09 -20.65
C ARG A 222 9.30 -10.59 -20.68
N HIS A 223 8.05 -10.17 -20.69
CA HIS A 223 7.69 -8.76 -20.77
C HIS A 223 7.97 -8.02 -19.44
N VAL A 224 7.65 -8.62 -18.29
CA VAL A 224 7.78 -7.97 -16.97
C VAL A 224 9.20 -8.09 -16.42
N VAL A 225 9.79 -9.28 -16.48
CA VAL A 225 11.07 -9.59 -15.82
C VAL A 225 12.26 -9.37 -16.77
N GLY A 226 12.10 -9.69 -18.06
CA GLY A 226 13.18 -9.63 -19.05
C GLY A 226 13.93 -8.30 -19.11
N PRO A 227 13.27 -7.14 -19.17
CA PRO A 227 13.97 -5.85 -19.20
C PRO A 227 14.83 -5.56 -17.99
N THR A 228 14.43 -5.98 -16.79
CA THR A 228 15.27 -5.85 -15.58
C THR A 228 16.51 -6.75 -15.67
N GLN A 229 16.36 -7.98 -16.18
CA GLN A 229 17.47 -8.92 -16.33
C GLN A 229 18.51 -8.48 -17.37
N HIS A 230 18.08 -7.74 -18.42
CA HIS A 230 18.92 -7.25 -19.52
C HIS A 230 19.04 -5.72 -19.52
N ARG A 231 19.02 -5.12 -18.32
CA ARG A 231 18.97 -3.67 -18.15
C ARG A 231 20.14 -2.95 -18.85
N GLU A 232 21.35 -3.39 -18.60
CA GLU A 232 22.56 -2.73 -19.10
C GLU A 232 22.63 -2.80 -20.63
N GLU A 233 22.32 -3.96 -21.21
CA GLU A 233 22.32 -4.16 -22.67
C GLU A 233 21.24 -3.31 -23.36
N LEU A 234 20.05 -3.23 -22.76
CA LEU A 234 18.97 -2.43 -23.31
C LEU A 234 19.31 -0.94 -23.29
N LEU A 235 19.80 -0.42 -22.16
CA LEU A 235 20.23 0.97 -22.05
C LEU A 235 21.38 1.30 -22.98
N SER A 236 22.38 0.42 -23.12
CA SER A 236 23.52 0.61 -24.02
C SER A 236 23.10 0.72 -25.50
N THR A 237 21.94 0.14 -25.86
CA THR A 237 21.36 0.20 -27.21
C THR A 237 20.28 1.27 -27.36
N GLY A 238 20.10 2.15 -26.33
CA GLY A 238 19.12 3.22 -26.36
C GLY A 238 17.66 2.74 -26.27
N ARG A 239 17.42 1.60 -25.61
CA ARG A 239 16.07 1.06 -25.39
C ARG A 239 15.55 1.47 -24.02
N HIS A 240 14.26 1.79 -23.93
CA HIS A 240 13.60 2.12 -22.67
C HIS A 240 13.36 0.88 -21.82
N LEU A 241 13.28 1.07 -20.50
CA LEU A 241 13.00 0.02 -19.52
C LEU A 241 11.56 0.09 -18.98
N ALA A 242 10.96 1.29 -19.00
CA ALA A 242 9.58 1.48 -18.57
C ALA A 242 8.62 0.67 -19.45
N ARG A 243 7.68 -0.07 -18.82
CA ARG A 243 6.77 -0.99 -19.50
C ARG A 243 5.45 -1.16 -18.75
N GLY A 244 4.40 -1.51 -19.51
CA GLY A 244 3.08 -1.78 -18.97
C GLY A 244 2.48 -3.09 -19.50
N LEU A 245 1.96 -3.90 -18.59
CA LEU A 245 1.22 -5.13 -18.86
C LEU A 245 -0.22 -5.01 -18.40
N LEU A 246 -1.18 -5.30 -19.26
CA LEU A 246 -2.58 -5.49 -18.89
C LEU A 246 -2.96 -6.98 -18.98
N LEU A 247 -3.37 -7.57 -17.86
CA LEU A 247 -3.98 -8.88 -17.79
C LEU A 247 -5.50 -8.73 -17.70
N TRP A 248 -6.21 -9.23 -18.68
CA TRP A 248 -7.67 -9.13 -18.70
C TRP A 248 -8.32 -10.51 -18.93
N GLY A 249 -9.59 -10.63 -18.60
CA GLY A 249 -10.35 -11.87 -18.80
C GLY A 249 -11.44 -12.04 -17.73
N PRO A 250 -12.28 -13.07 -17.85
CA PRO A 250 -13.35 -13.35 -16.92
C PRO A 250 -12.87 -13.46 -15.45
N PRO A 251 -13.73 -13.19 -14.46
CA PRO A 251 -13.37 -13.41 -13.06
C PRO A 251 -13.06 -14.88 -12.80
N GLY A 252 -12.10 -15.16 -11.92
CA GLY A 252 -11.74 -16.52 -11.53
C GLY A 252 -10.87 -17.29 -12.54
N THR A 253 -10.34 -16.66 -13.59
CA THR A 253 -9.46 -17.30 -14.60
C THR A 253 -7.99 -17.37 -14.19
N GLY A 254 -7.57 -16.68 -13.09
CA GLY A 254 -6.20 -16.76 -12.57
C GLY A 254 -5.36 -15.49 -12.69
N LYS A 255 -5.94 -14.32 -13.00
CA LYS A 255 -5.21 -13.04 -13.11
C LYS A 255 -4.40 -12.71 -11.85
N THR A 256 -5.05 -12.63 -10.70
CA THR A 256 -4.39 -12.42 -9.39
C THR A 256 -3.37 -13.52 -9.08
N HIS A 257 -3.63 -14.78 -9.50
CA HIS A 257 -2.70 -15.89 -9.31
C HIS A 257 -1.42 -15.70 -10.15
N THR A 258 -1.57 -15.20 -11.38
CA THR A 258 -0.46 -14.84 -12.26
C THR A 258 0.36 -13.68 -11.66
N VAL A 259 -0.30 -12.65 -11.16
CA VAL A 259 0.36 -11.54 -10.43
C VAL A 259 1.15 -12.09 -9.23
N ARG A 260 0.53 -12.95 -8.43
CA ARG A 260 1.19 -13.57 -7.28
C ARG A 260 2.45 -14.35 -7.67
N TYR A 261 2.39 -15.12 -8.76
CA TYR A 261 3.55 -15.81 -9.30
C TYR A 261 4.67 -14.82 -9.71
N LEU A 262 4.31 -13.76 -10.45
CA LEU A 262 5.25 -12.72 -10.86
C LEU A 262 5.93 -12.05 -9.66
N THR A 263 5.18 -11.72 -8.60
CA THR A 263 5.74 -11.10 -7.40
C THR A 263 6.73 -12.01 -6.68
N GLY A 264 6.57 -13.33 -6.79
CA GLY A 264 7.53 -14.32 -6.31
C GLY A 264 8.84 -14.35 -7.09
N LEU A 265 8.78 -14.14 -8.42
CA LEU A 265 9.98 -14.10 -9.29
C LEU A 265 10.81 -12.82 -9.12
N LEU A 266 10.19 -11.71 -8.75
CA LEU A 266 10.80 -10.39 -8.69
C LEU A 266 11.56 -10.16 -7.37
N THR A 267 12.50 -11.03 -7.02
CA THR A 267 13.15 -11.05 -5.69
C THR A 267 13.95 -9.78 -5.37
N GLU A 268 14.51 -9.12 -6.37
CA GLU A 268 15.36 -7.93 -6.20
C GLU A 268 14.62 -6.62 -6.50
N ALA A 269 13.45 -6.71 -7.15
CA ALA A 269 12.65 -5.53 -7.45
C ALA A 269 11.74 -5.16 -6.27
N THR A 270 11.52 -3.87 -6.08
CA THR A 270 10.47 -3.39 -5.17
C THR A 270 9.12 -3.59 -5.84
N VAL A 271 8.19 -4.26 -5.17
CA VAL A 271 6.84 -4.49 -5.70
C VAL A 271 5.81 -3.82 -4.80
N VAL A 272 4.98 -2.97 -5.38
CA VAL A 272 3.87 -2.31 -4.67
C VAL A 272 2.55 -2.81 -5.25
N VAL A 273 1.71 -3.42 -4.44
CA VAL A 273 0.38 -3.90 -4.84
C VAL A 273 -0.68 -2.93 -4.33
N LEU A 274 -1.43 -2.35 -5.25
CA LEU A 274 -2.53 -1.43 -4.98
C LEU A 274 -3.83 -2.07 -5.46
N SER A 275 -4.87 -2.04 -4.62
CA SER A 275 -6.19 -2.59 -4.93
C SER A 275 -7.29 -1.77 -4.24
N GLY A 276 -8.49 -1.75 -4.82
CA GLY A 276 -9.63 -1.02 -4.27
C GLY A 276 -9.30 0.45 -3.96
N PRO A 277 -9.57 0.96 -2.73
CA PRO A 277 -9.33 2.37 -2.38
C PRO A 277 -7.86 2.82 -2.48
N SER A 278 -6.90 1.89 -2.39
CA SER A 278 -5.48 2.23 -2.47
C SER A 278 -5.02 2.58 -3.90
N LEU A 279 -5.82 2.27 -4.92
CA LEU A 279 -5.55 2.67 -6.31
C LEU A 279 -5.40 4.18 -6.47
N GLY A 280 -6.10 4.99 -5.65
CA GLY A 280 -5.96 6.45 -5.63
C GLY A 280 -4.60 6.98 -5.15
N LEU A 281 -3.66 6.09 -4.83
CA LEU A 281 -2.30 6.45 -4.41
C LEU A 281 -1.25 6.23 -5.51
N VAL A 282 -1.70 5.88 -6.71
CA VAL A 282 -0.79 5.54 -7.81
C VAL A 282 0.25 6.64 -8.07
N GLY A 283 -0.12 7.93 -7.98
CA GLY A 283 0.80 9.05 -8.15
C GLY A 283 1.91 9.08 -7.10
N ALA A 284 1.56 8.94 -5.82
CA ALA A 284 2.54 8.93 -4.73
C ALA A 284 3.51 7.74 -4.85
N PHE A 285 2.98 6.56 -5.19
CA PHE A 285 3.79 5.34 -5.36
C PHE A 285 4.53 5.28 -6.70
N GLY A 286 4.08 5.99 -7.72
CA GLY A 286 4.82 6.20 -8.97
C GLY A 286 6.16 6.90 -8.71
N ASN A 287 6.16 7.96 -7.91
CA ASN A 287 7.38 8.66 -7.50
C ASN A 287 8.30 7.78 -6.64
N LEU A 288 7.71 7.05 -5.69
CA LEU A 288 8.46 6.11 -4.87
C LEU A 288 9.09 5.01 -5.73
N ALA A 289 8.36 4.43 -6.68
CA ALA A 289 8.86 3.37 -7.55
C ALA A 289 10.06 3.82 -8.39
N ARG A 290 10.10 5.10 -8.84
CA ARG A 290 11.25 5.65 -9.55
C ARG A 290 12.51 5.65 -8.69
N ARG A 291 12.39 6.06 -7.42
CA ARG A 291 13.51 6.05 -6.45
C ARG A 291 13.97 4.63 -6.10
N LEU A 292 13.04 3.68 -6.08
CA LEU A 292 13.29 2.29 -5.68
C LEU A 292 13.51 1.35 -6.85
N ALA A 293 13.74 1.86 -8.06
CA ALA A 293 13.98 1.03 -9.24
C ALA A 293 15.17 0.05 -9.02
N PRO A 294 15.06 -1.22 -9.49
CA PRO A 294 13.96 -1.77 -10.27
C PRO A 294 12.66 -1.94 -9.44
N ALA A 295 11.53 -1.51 -10.01
CA ALA A 295 10.26 -1.54 -9.29
C ALA A 295 9.10 -2.01 -10.18
N VAL A 296 8.09 -2.61 -9.54
CA VAL A 296 6.85 -3.04 -10.19
C VAL A 296 5.65 -2.53 -9.39
N ILE A 297 4.78 -1.79 -10.05
CA ILE A 297 3.50 -1.36 -9.48
C ILE A 297 2.42 -2.27 -10.03
N VAL A 298 1.76 -3.01 -9.16
CA VAL A 298 0.63 -3.87 -9.47
C VAL A 298 -0.66 -3.13 -9.11
N LEU A 299 -1.59 -3.07 -10.06
CA LEU A 299 -2.90 -2.45 -9.91
C LEU A 299 -3.96 -3.52 -10.15
N GLU A 300 -4.54 -4.04 -9.05
CA GLU A 300 -5.53 -5.12 -9.16
C GLU A 300 -6.95 -4.57 -9.30
N ASP A 301 -7.73 -5.23 -10.18
CA ASP A 301 -9.16 -4.97 -10.43
C ASP A 301 -9.46 -3.48 -10.68
N VAL A 302 -8.73 -2.88 -11.61
CA VAL A 302 -8.83 -1.44 -11.93
C VAL A 302 -10.22 -1.03 -12.43
N ASP A 303 -11.05 -1.98 -12.88
CA ASP A 303 -12.44 -1.77 -13.27
C ASP A 303 -13.36 -1.44 -12.09
N LEU A 304 -13.04 -1.84 -10.86
CA LEU A 304 -13.85 -1.53 -9.67
C LEU A 304 -13.91 -0.03 -9.42
N VAL A 305 -12.83 0.68 -9.66
CA VAL A 305 -12.79 2.14 -9.49
C VAL A 305 -13.40 2.87 -10.67
N ALA A 306 -13.37 2.26 -11.87
CA ALA A 306 -13.99 2.83 -13.07
C ALA A 306 -15.53 2.95 -12.96
N GLN A 307 -16.17 2.17 -12.09
CA GLN A 307 -17.63 2.08 -11.96
C GLN A 307 -18.25 3.11 -10.98
N GLU A 308 -17.49 3.71 -10.09
CA GLU A 308 -18.06 4.58 -9.03
C GLU A 308 -18.63 5.92 -9.54
N ARG A 309 -18.50 6.27 -10.83
CA ARG A 309 -19.04 7.52 -11.41
C ARG A 309 -19.67 7.26 -12.77
N GLY A 310 -20.86 7.87 -12.97
CA GLY A 310 -21.75 7.65 -14.11
C GLY A 310 -21.11 7.82 -15.50
N PRO A 311 -21.82 7.45 -16.56
CA PRO A 311 -21.29 7.15 -17.92
C PRO A 311 -20.72 8.34 -18.71
N PHE A 312 -20.66 9.54 -18.11
CA PHE A 312 -20.20 10.77 -18.80
C PHE A 312 -19.01 11.48 -18.13
N THR A 313 -18.43 10.95 -17.06
CA THR A 313 -17.27 11.57 -16.40
C THR A 313 -16.02 10.70 -16.63
N ALA A 314 -15.00 11.28 -17.27
CA ALA A 314 -13.67 10.67 -17.37
C ALA A 314 -13.21 10.27 -15.95
N ASN A 315 -12.76 9.04 -15.78
CA ASN A 315 -12.29 8.55 -14.48
C ASN A 315 -10.97 9.26 -14.10
N PRO A 316 -10.95 10.13 -13.07
CA PRO A 316 -9.76 10.87 -12.71
C PRO A 316 -8.58 9.98 -12.36
N LEU A 317 -8.85 8.84 -11.74
CA LEU A 317 -7.82 7.88 -11.33
C LEU A 317 -7.15 7.21 -12.52
N LEU A 318 -7.94 6.80 -13.52
CA LEU A 318 -7.39 6.23 -14.75
C LEU A 318 -6.52 7.27 -15.47
N PHE A 319 -6.93 8.54 -15.45
CA PHE A 319 -6.15 9.63 -16.03
C PHE A 319 -4.85 9.88 -15.26
N GLU A 320 -4.90 9.85 -13.92
CA GLU A 320 -3.72 9.97 -13.06
C GLU A 320 -2.75 8.80 -13.29
N LEU A 321 -3.25 7.56 -13.32
CA LEU A 321 -2.47 6.39 -13.66
C LEU A 321 -1.75 6.55 -15.00
N MET A 322 -2.48 7.01 -16.01
CA MET A 322 -1.93 7.22 -17.36
C MET A 322 -0.89 8.33 -17.39
N ASN A 323 -1.03 9.37 -16.57
CA ASN A 323 -0.05 10.42 -16.44
C ASN A 323 1.22 9.91 -15.74
N GLU A 324 1.08 9.12 -14.68
CA GLU A 324 2.21 8.52 -13.98
C GLU A 324 3.02 7.57 -14.89
N MET A 325 2.34 6.72 -15.64
CA MET A 325 2.99 5.85 -16.63
C MET A 325 3.72 6.65 -17.71
N SER A 326 3.19 7.82 -18.12
CA SER A 326 3.80 8.67 -19.14
C SER A 326 4.92 9.58 -18.62
N GLY A 327 4.89 9.90 -17.34
CA GLY A 327 5.89 10.72 -16.67
C GLY A 327 7.14 9.94 -16.24
N LEU A 328 7.20 8.62 -16.50
CA LEU A 328 8.40 7.85 -16.27
C LEU A 328 9.51 8.30 -17.23
N ALA A 329 10.70 8.50 -16.70
CA ALA A 329 11.89 8.63 -17.52
C ALA A 329 12.09 7.32 -18.30
N GLU A 330 12.52 7.39 -19.56
CA GLU A 330 12.65 6.22 -20.43
C GLU A 330 13.65 5.18 -19.88
N ASP A 331 14.61 5.62 -19.07
CA ASP A 331 15.63 4.81 -18.42
C ASP A 331 15.22 4.25 -17.05
N ALA A 332 14.06 4.67 -16.51
CA ALA A 332 13.56 4.15 -15.25
C ALA A 332 13.08 2.70 -15.39
N ASP A 333 13.71 1.78 -14.65
CA ASP A 333 13.28 0.37 -14.62
C ASP A 333 12.03 0.20 -13.74
N VAL A 334 10.91 0.65 -14.27
CA VAL A 334 9.60 0.56 -13.62
C VAL A 334 8.61 -0.16 -14.53
N ALA A 335 7.96 -1.20 -14.01
CA ALA A 335 6.89 -1.89 -14.69
C ALA A 335 5.54 -1.62 -14.02
N PHE A 336 4.49 -1.45 -14.82
CA PHE A 336 3.11 -1.46 -14.36
C PHE A 336 2.44 -2.78 -14.78
N VAL A 337 1.77 -3.43 -13.84
CA VAL A 337 0.97 -4.64 -14.09
C VAL A 337 -0.46 -4.37 -13.65
N LEU A 338 -1.37 -4.32 -14.61
CA LEU A 338 -2.78 -4.04 -14.38
C LEU A 338 -3.59 -5.32 -14.53
N THR A 339 -4.61 -5.51 -13.70
CA THR A 339 -5.62 -6.56 -13.91
C THR A 339 -7.02 -5.97 -14.03
N THR A 340 -7.86 -6.54 -14.90
CA THR A 340 -9.27 -6.16 -15.04
C THR A 340 -10.13 -7.34 -15.47
N ASN A 341 -11.39 -7.32 -15.03
CA ASN A 341 -12.43 -8.20 -15.54
C ASN A 341 -13.21 -7.57 -16.71
N ARG A 342 -13.02 -6.27 -16.96
CA ARG A 342 -13.78 -5.48 -17.96
C ARG A 342 -12.85 -4.64 -18.82
N PRO A 343 -12.22 -5.23 -19.85
CA PRO A 343 -11.33 -4.49 -20.74
C PRO A 343 -12.03 -3.31 -21.43
N ASP A 344 -13.32 -3.48 -21.79
CA ASP A 344 -14.12 -2.46 -22.49
C ASP A 344 -14.22 -1.13 -21.71
N SER A 345 -14.18 -1.18 -20.38
CA SER A 345 -14.21 0.02 -19.52
C SER A 345 -12.90 0.82 -19.55
N LEU A 346 -11.80 0.18 -19.94
CA LEU A 346 -10.44 0.75 -19.97
C LEU A 346 -9.99 1.10 -21.40
N GLU A 347 -10.52 0.40 -22.40
CA GLU A 347 -10.07 0.46 -23.79
C GLU A 347 -10.02 1.86 -24.40
N PRO A 348 -11.03 2.76 -24.21
CA PRO A 348 -10.96 4.09 -24.78
C PRO A 348 -9.82 4.95 -24.23
N ALA A 349 -9.44 4.74 -22.96
CA ALA A 349 -8.40 5.51 -22.31
C ALA A 349 -7.00 4.95 -22.60
N LEU A 350 -6.85 3.63 -22.67
CA LEU A 350 -5.58 2.94 -22.94
C LEU A 350 -5.23 2.93 -24.43
N ALA A 351 -6.21 2.74 -25.30
CA ALA A 351 -6.01 2.69 -26.76
C ALA A 351 -5.63 4.05 -27.36
N ALA A 352 -5.99 5.16 -26.71
CA ALA A 352 -5.75 6.51 -27.23
C ALA A 352 -4.28 6.94 -27.23
N ARG A 353 -3.36 6.22 -26.56
CA ARG A 353 -1.96 6.64 -26.42
C ARG A 353 -0.99 5.44 -26.35
N PRO A 354 -0.26 5.13 -27.41
CA PRO A 354 0.80 4.13 -27.42
C PRO A 354 1.92 4.48 -26.43
N GLY A 355 2.56 3.46 -25.84
CA GLY A 355 3.68 3.58 -24.91
C GLY A 355 3.31 3.53 -23.41
N ARG A 356 2.07 3.14 -23.06
CA ARG A 356 1.61 3.05 -21.66
C ARG A 356 1.28 1.63 -21.21
N VAL A 357 0.53 0.92 -22.04
CA VAL A 357 0.33 -0.53 -21.95
C VAL A 357 0.89 -1.11 -23.23
N ASP A 358 2.10 -1.67 -23.13
CA ASP A 358 2.81 -2.18 -24.30
C ASP A 358 2.33 -3.59 -24.67
N LEU A 359 1.74 -4.28 -23.69
CA LEU A 359 1.25 -5.64 -23.86
C LEU A 359 -0.07 -5.83 -23.11
N ALA A 360 -1.12 -6.17 -23.85
CA ALA A 360 -2.40 -6.61 -23.29
C ALA A 360 -2.58 -8.10 -23.59
N LEU A 361 -2.82 -8.90 -22.56
CA LEU A 361 -2.97 -10.35 -22.66
C LEU A 361 -4.26 -10.81 -22.00
N GLU A 362 -5.01 -11.62 -22.74
CA GLU A 362 -6.17 -12.30 -22.21
C GLU A 362 -5.76 -13.53 -21.40
N ILE A 363 -6.33 -13.67 -20.20
CA ILE A 363 -6.37 -14.94 -19.48
C ILE A 363 -7.77 -15.51 -19.68
N PRO A 364 -7.95 -16.37 -20.70
CA PRO A 364 -9.25 -16.87 -21.10
C PRO A 364 -9.79 -17.91 -20.12
N LEU A 365 -11.03 -18.33 -20.36
CA LEU A 365 -11.56 -19.53 -19.73
C LEU A 365 -10.71 -20.75 -20.12
N PRO A 366 -10.48 -21.71 -19.20
CA PRO A 366 -9.62 -22.86 -19.46
C PRO A 366 -10.25 -23.79 -20.52
N ALA A 367 -9.47 -24.17 -21.54
CA ALA A 367 -9.83 -25.21 -22.48
C ALA A 367 -9.79 -26.60 -21.83
N ALA A 368 -10.19 -27.65 -22.52
CA ALA A 368 -10.29 -28.99 -21.95
C ALA A 368 -8.97 -29.49 -21.32
N ALA A 369 -7.85 -29.20 -21.98
CA ALA A 369 -6.53 -29.57 -21.45
C ALA A 369 -6.18 -28.82 -20.12
N GLU A 370 -6.46 -27.51 -20.07
CA GLU A 370 -6.26 -26.70 -18.86
C GLU A 370 -7.23 -27.13 -17.76
N ARG A 371 -8.51 -27.45 -18.08
CA ARG A 371 -9.47 -27.96 -17.08
C ARG A 371 -8.98 -29.25 -16.46
N ARG A 372 -8.42 -30.17 -17.25
CA ARG A 372 -7.80 -31.39 -16.73
C ARG A 372 -6.64 -31.08 -15.81
N ARG A 373 -5.72 -30.21 -16.21
CA ARG A 373 -4.58 -29.78 -15.38
C ARG A 373 -5.03 -29.11 -14.07
N LEU A 374 -6.13 -28.35 -14.09
CA LEU A 374 -6.71 -27.74 -12.86
C LEU A 374 -7.27 -28.78 -11.91
N LEU A 375 -7.98 -29.81 -12.43
CA LEU A 375 -8.46 -30.93 -11.62
C LEU A 375 -7.30 -31.71 -11.02
N GLU A 376 -6.26 -32.00 -11.79
CA GLU A 376 -5.05 -32.68 -11.31
C GLU A 376 -4.30 -31.84 -10.26
N LEU A 377 -4.20 -30.52 -10.48
CA LEU A 377 -3.54 -29.58 -9.57
C LEU A 377 -4.25 -29.49 -8.22
N TYR A 378 -5.55 -29.24 -8.25
CA TYR A 378 -6.34 -29.10 -7.01
C TYR A 378 -6.68 -30.44 -6.37
N GLY A 379 -6.57 -31.54 -7.13
CA GLY A 379 -6.70 -32.91 -6.65
C GLY A 379 -5.45 -33.48 -6.01
N ARG A 380 -4.34 -32.75 -5.96
CA ARG A 380 -3.10 -33.23 -5.32
C ARG A 380 -3.36 -33.59 -3.86
N GLY A 381 -2.95 -34.80 -3.49
CA GLY A 381 -3.19 -35.35 -2.13
C GLY A 381 -4.58 -35.94 -1.92
N LEU A 382 -5.45 -35.90 -2.91
CA LEU A 382 -6.72 -36.62 -2.91
C LEU A 382 -6.59 -37.88 -3.79
N ASP A 383 -7.17 -38.98 -3.33
CA ASP A 383 -7.22 -40.24 -4.10
C ASP A 383 -8.38 -40.10 -5.13
N LEU A 384 -8.02 -39.71 -6.35
CA LEU A 384 -8.95 -39.45 -7.47
C LEU A 384 -8.69 -40.46 -8.59
N ASP A 385 -9.72 -41.19 -9.01
CA ASP A 385 -9.64 -42.04 -10.20
C ASP A 385 -9.49 -41.17 -11.47
N PRO A 386 -8.45 -41.38 -12.30
CA PRO A 386 -8.27 -40.64 -13.55
C PRO A 386 -9.47 -40.67 -14.51
N ALA A 387 -10.26 -41.75 -14.45
CA ALA A 387 -11.47 -41.87 -15.30
C ALA A 387 -12.56 -40.84 -14.92
N LEU A 388 -12.62 -40.42 -13.67
CA LEU A 388 -13.54 -39.38 -13.16
C LEU A 388 -13.18 -37.99 -13.71
N LEU A 389 -11.90 -37.76 -13.96
CA LEU A 389 -11.42 -36.47 -14.49
C LEU A 389 -11.94 -36.22 -15.91
N ASP A 390 -12.00 -37.23 -16.73
CA ASP A 390 -12.47 -37.09 -18.15
C ASP A 390 -13.95 -36.72 -18.19
N ASP A 391 -14.79 -37.32 -17.37
CA ASP A 391 -16.20 -36.98 -17.23
C ASP A 391 -16.36 -35.53 -16.71
N ALA A 392 -15.67 -35.18 -15.62
CA ALA A 392 -15.71 -33.84 -15.08
C ALA A 392 -15.24 -32.76 -16.09
N VAL A 393 -14.20 -33.03 -16.88
CA VAL A 393 -13.73 -32.13 -17.93
C VAL A 393 -14.80 -31.91 -18.98
N SER A 394 -15.49 -32.97 -19.41
CA SER A 394 -16.51 -32.88 -20.45
C SER A 394 -17.73 -32.04 -20.02
N ARG A 395 -18.09 -32.11 -18.73
CA ARG A 395 -19.29 -31.47 -18.16
C ARG A 395 -19.05 -30.04 -17.66
N THR A 396 -17.82 -29.58 -17.70
CA THR A 396 -17.41 -28.26 -17.11
C THR A 396 -16.89 -27.28 -18.15
N GLU A 397 -17.41 -27.35 -19.40
CA GLU A 397 -17.14 -26.34 -20.40
C GLU A 397 -17.63 -24.96 -19.91
N GLY A 398 -16.81 -23.92 -20.11
CA GLY A 398 -17.10 -22.56 -19.60
C GLY A 398 -16.77 -22.32 -18.11
N ALA A 399 -16.37 -23.35 -17.37
CA ALA A 399 -16.00 -23.19 -15.95
C ALA A 399 -14.61 -22.55 -15.80
N THR A 400 -14.45 -21.72 -14.74
CA THR A 400 -13.20 -21.05 -14.43
C THR A 400 -12.29 -21.88 -13.53
N ALA A 401 -11.03 -21.45 -13.33
CA ALA A 401 -10.10 -22.12 -12.41
C ALA A 401 -10.64 -22.14 -10.97
N SER A 402 -11.31 -21.08 -10.52
CA SER A 402 -11.93 -21.05 -9.18
C SER A 402 -13.07 -22.05 -9.01
N PHE A 403 -13.80 -22.36 -10.07
CA PHE A 403 -14.83 -23.39 -10.06
C PHE A 403 -14.24 -24.77 -9.70
N PHE A 404 -13.14 -25.17 -10.33
CA PHE A 404 -12.49 -26.48 -10.07
C PHE A 404 -11.94 -26.58 -8.64
N ARG A 405 -11.41 -25.49 -8.12
CA ARG A 405 -10.97 -25.44 -6.73
C ARG A 405 -12.13 -25.70 -5.76
N GLU A 406 -13.28 -25.07 -6.00
CA GLU A 406 -14.46 -25.23 -5.17
C GLU A 406 -15.10 -26.62 -5.36
N LEU A 407 -15.14 -27.13 -6.58
CA LEU A 407 -15.63 -28.48 -6.89
C LEU A 407 -14.91 -29.55 -6.06
N LEU A 408 -13.59 -29.54 -6.08
CA LEU A 408 -12.80 -30.55 -5.35
C LEU A 408 -12.86 -30.32 -3.85
N ARG A 409 -12.97 -29.08 -3.38
CA ARG A 409 -13.19 -28.78 -1.97
C ARG A 409 -14.52 -29.38 -1.48
N LYS A 410 -15.62 -29.21 -2.23
CA LYS A 410 -16.94 -29.76 -1.87
C LYS A 410 -16.92 -31.29 -1.91
N ALA A 411 -16.39 -31.88 -2.95
CA ALA A 411 -16.28 -33.35 -3.05
C ALA A 411 -15.44 -33.96 -1.92
N ALA A 412 -14.34 -33.29 -1.53
CA ALA A 412 -13.51 -33.73 -0.40
C ALA A 412 -14.27 -33.64 0.93
N VAL A 413 -15.06 -32.57 1.17
CA VAL A 413 -15.89 -32.45 2.38
C VAL A 413 -16.90 -33.60 2.45
N THR A 414 -17.61 -33.90 1.38
CA THR A 414 -18.58 -35.02 1.32
C THR A 414 -17.91 -36.35 1.62
N ALA A 415 -16.73 -36.60 1.03
CA ALA A 415 -15.96 -37.85 1.33
C ALA A 415 -15.57 -37.92 2.80
N LEU A 416 -15.09 -36.84 3.41
CA LEU A 416 -14.71 -36.79 4.83
C LEU A 416 -15.90 -36.97 5.77
N GLU A 417 -17.07 -36.40 5.46
CA GLU A 417 -18.31 -36.61 6.22
C GLU A 417 -18.75 -38.09 6.19
N ALA A 418 -18.46 -38.80 5.10
CA ALA A 418 -18.67 -40.24 4.96
C ALA A 418 -17.54 -41.11 5.57
N GLY A 419 -16.56 -40.46 6.26
CA GLY A 419 -15.42 -41.17 6.91
C GLY A 419 -14.37 -41.68 5.92
N ARG A 420 -14.31 -41.16 4.70
CA ARG A 420 -13.37 -41.54 3.64
C ARG A 420 -12.34 -40.41 3.40
N THR A 421 -11.14 -40.78 3.00
CA THR A 421 -10.08 -39.86 2.58
C THR A 421 -10.02 -39.69 1.05
N GLY A 422 -10.48 -40.69 0.28
CA GLY A 422 -10.57 -40.66 -1.17
C GLY A 422 -11.92 -40.13 -1.63
N ILE A 423 -11.93 -39.41 -2.76
CA ILE A 423 -13.13 -38.91 -3.41
C ILE A 423 -13.68 -39.98 -4.35
N SER A 424 -14.93 -40.40 -4.12
CA SER A 424 -15.64 -41.29 -5.03
C SER A 424 -16.29 -40.56 -6.21
N ALA A 425 -16.75 -41.34 -7.19
CA ALA A 425 -17.54 -40.80 -8.30
C ALA A 425 -18.80 -40.07 -7.83
N ASP A 426 -19.48 -40.62 -6.80
CA ASP A 426 -20.70 -40.02 -6.25
C ASP A 426 -20.42 -38.69 -5.55
N ASP A 427 -19.29 -38.56 -4.83
CA ASP A 427 -18.90 -37.29 -4.18
C ASP A 427 -18.62 -36.21 -5.22
N LEU A 428 -17.85 -36.55 -6.27
CA LEU A 428 -17.52 -35.61 -7.35
C LEU A 428 -18.75 -35.21 -8.16
N ASN A 429 -19.60 -36.18 -8.51
CA ASN A 429 -20.83 -35.93 -9.25
C ASN A 429 -21.82 -35.11 -8.43
N GLY A 430 -22.02 -35.43 -7.15
CA GLY A 430 -22.88 -34.66 -6.25
C GLY A 430 -22.45 -33.21 -6.14
N ALA A 431 -21.14 -32.97 -5.93
CA ALA A 431 -20.57 -31.62 -5.86
C ALA A 431 -20.71 -30.88 -7.23
N LEU A 432 -20.53 -31.59 -8.32
CA LEU A 432 -20.68 -31.02 -9.66
C LEU A 432 -22.15 -30.64 -9.97
N GLU A 433 -23.11 -31.51 -9.64
CA GLU A 433 -24.53 -31.21 -9.77
C GLU A 433 -24.96 -30.03 -8.91
N GLU A 434 -24.50 -29.97 -7.67
CA GLU A 434 -24.76 -28.84 -6.77
C GLU A 434 -24.27 -27.51 -7.36
N LEU A 435 -23.04 -27.47 -7.89
CA LEU A 435 -22.47 -26.28 -8.47
C LEU A 435 -23.10 -25.88 -9.82
N LEU A 436 -23.55 -26.83 -10.61
CA LEU A 436 -24.15 -26.61 -11.92
C LEU A 436 -25.69 -26.46 -11.85
N HIS A 437 -26.34 -26.77 -10.73
CA HIS A 437 -27.79 -26.71 -10.64
C HIS A 437 -28.33 -25.29 -10.78
N GLU A 438 -29.54 -25.14 -11.34
CA GLU A 438 -30.17 -23.84 -11.60
C GLU A 438 -30.41 -23.03 -10.33
N THR A 439 -30.72 -23.65 -9.20
CA THR A 439 -30.87 -22.97 -7.90
C THR A 439 -29.55 -22.38 -7.37
N ALA A 440 -28.41 -22.83 -7.86
CA ALA A 440 -27.08 -22.29 -7.57
C ALA A 440 -26.63 -21.24 -8.59
N SER A 441 -27.54 -20.61 -9.32
CA SER A 441 -27.23 -19.64 -10.38
C SER A 441 -26.32 -18.50 -9.91
N LEU A 442 -26.55 -17.98 -8.71
CA LEU A 442 -25.69 -16.95 -8.11
C LEU A 442 -24.27 -17.48 -7.86
N THR A 443 -24.16 -18.69 -7.33
CA THR A 443 -22.88 -19.34 -7.09
C THR A 443 -22.11 -19.56 -8.40
N ARG A 444 -22.79 -19.95 -9.47
CA ARG A 444 -22.19 -20.09 -10.81
C ARG A 444 -21.65 -18.76 -11.33
N VAL A 445 -22.42 -17.69 -11.23
CA VAL A 445 -21.98 -16.34 -11.63
C VAL A 445 -20.76 -15.91 -10.84
N LEU A 446 -20.76 -16.12 -9.53
CA LEU A 446 -19.64 -15.77 -8.65
C LEU A 446 -18.39 -16.62 -8.91
N LEU A 447 -18.57 -17.91 -9.27
CA LEU A 447 -17.47 -18.82 -9.60
C LEU A 447 -17.08 -18.78 -11.09
N GLY A 448 -17.80 -17.99 -11.92
CA GLY A 448 -17.49 -17.77 -13.32
C GLY A 448 -17.79 -18.95 -14.23
N SER A 449 -18.82 -19.77 -13.94
CA SER A 449 -19.31 -20.77 -14.88
C SER A 449 -20.46 -20.20 -15.70
N GLU A 450 -20.38 -20.21 -17.04
CA GLU A 450 -21.49 -19.86 -17.92
C GLU A 450 -22.49 -21.02 -18.00
N ALA A 451 -23.79 -20.68 -18.07
CA ALA A 451 -24.81 -21.67 -18.37
C ALA A 451 -24.71 -22.11 -19.86
N PRO A 452 -24.84 -23.40 -20.17
CA PRO A 452 -24.92 -23.82 -21.56
C PRO A 452 -26.17 -23.22 -22.23
N GLY A 453 -25.97 -22.25 -23.11
CA GLY A 453 -26.94 -21.80 -24.11
C GLY A 453 -28.04 -20.88 -23.63
N ASP A 454 -27.75 -19.63 -23.27
CA ASP A 454 -28.55 -18.48 -23.66
C ASP A 454 -27.69 -17.20 -23.56
N GLY A 455 -27.53 -16.51 -24.65
CA GLY A 455 -26.53 -15.43 -24.83
C GLY A 455 -26.85 -14.08 -24.16
N SER A 456 -27.44 -14.08 -22.96
CA SER A 456 -27.64 -12.88 -22.18
C SER A 456 -27.24 -13.09 -20.72
N ALA A 457 -26.02 -12.69 -20.37
CA ALA A 457 -25.63 -12.55 -18.97
C ALA A 457 -26.55 -11.47 -18.33
N PRO A 458 -27.22 -11.75 -17.17
CA PRO A 458 -27.99 -10.74 -16.47
C PRO A 458 -27.05 -9.64 -16.01
N THR A 459 -27.39 -8.39 -16.32
CA THR A 459 -26.63 -7.22 -15.85
C THR A 459 -26.81 -7.02 -14.36
N PRO A 460 -25.88 -6.36 -13.64
CA PRO A 460 -26.02 -6.02 -12.22
C PRO A 460 -27.32 -5.28 -11.89
N HIS A 461 -27.95 -4.65 -12.88
CA HIS A 461 -29.22 -3.93 -12.73
C HIS A 461 -30.43 -4.88 -12.57
N ASP A 462 -30.39 -6.06 -13.16
CA ASP A 462 -31.47 -7.05 -13.08
C ASP A 462 -31.58 -7.66 -11.67
N TRP A 463 -30.47 -7.70 -10.92
CA TRP A 463 -30.40 -8.20 -9.55
C TRP A 463 -31.02 -7.26 -8.53
N LEU A 464 -30.92 -5.94 -8.73
CA LEU A 464 -31.49 -4.94 -7.82
C LEU A 464 -33.03 -4.88 -7.93
N GLN A 465 -33.61 -5.20 -9.08
CA GLN A 465 -35.05 -5.26 -9.26
C GLN A 465 -35.68 -6.52 -8.62
N GLY A 466 -34.97 -7.63 -8.58
CA GLY A 466 -35.42 -8.87 -7.92
C GLY A 466 -35.50 -8.75 -6.39
N MET A 467 -34.64 -7.95 -5.78
CA MET A 467 -34.65 -7.70 -4.32
C MET A 467 -35.69 -6.67 -3.86
N ALA A 468 -36.16 -5.79 -4.74
CA ALA A 468 -37.16 -4.78 -4.43
C ALA A 468 -38.61 -5.31 -4.46
N GLY A 469 -38.86 -6.52 -4.98
CA GLY A 469 -40.19 -7.13 -5.15
C GLY A 469 -40.72 -7.93 -3.96
N GLY A 470 -39.92 -8.12 -2.91
CA GLY A 470 -40.23 -8.99 -1.76
C GLY A 470 -40.72 -8.29 -0.49
N SER A 471 -41.46 -7.20 -0.55
CA SER A 471 -42.09 -6.60 0.65
C SER A 471 -43.36 -7.34 1.02
N SER A 472 -43.26 -8.43 1.77
CA SER A 472 -44.39 -9.01 2.51
C SER A 472 -44.84 -8.05 3.61
N GLN A 473 -46.03 -7.50 3.47
CA GLN A 473 -46.70 -6.73 4.51
C GLN A 473 -46.98 -7.64 5.71
N VAL A 474 -46.23 -7.45 6.79
CA VAL A 474 -46.62 -8.01 8.11
C VAL A 474 -47.58 -7.05 8.75
N THR A 475 -48.87 -7.41 8.72
CA THR A 475 -49.96 -6.70 9.42
C THR A 475 -49.91 -7.09 10.90
N LEU A 476 -49.40 -6.20 11.75
CA LEU A 476 -49.53 -6.33 13.21
C LEU A 476 -50.97 -6.02 13.63
N ARG A 477 -51.78 -7.04 13.99
CA ARG A 477 -53.03 -6.88 14.74
C ARG A 477 -52.69 -6.53 16.19
N ARG A 478 -53.08 -5.34 16.61
CA ARG A 478 -53.21 -5.01 18.04
C ARG A 478 -54.48 -5.71 18.56
N SER A 479 -54.32 -6.55 19.56
CA SER A 479 -55.42 -7.00 20.44
C SER A 479 -55.50 -6.06 21.64
N GLN A 480 -56.74 -5.77 21.97
CA GLN A 480 -57.18 -4.97 23.13
C GLN A 480 -56.78 -5.62 24.46
#